data_f4a4dd5534eeaa094e4f71d21bf71ead
#
_entry.id   f4a4dd5534eeaa094e4f71d21bf71ead
#
_cell.length_a   1.000
_cell.length_b   1.000
_cell.length_c   1.000
_cell.angle_alpha   90.00
_cell.angle_beta   90.00
_cell.angle_gamma   90.00
#
_symmetry.space_group_name_H-M   'P 1'
#
loop_
_entity.id
_entity.type
_entity.pdbx_description
1 polymer ?
#
loop_
_entity_poly.entity_id
_entity_poly.type
_entity_poly.pdbx_seq_one_letter_code
_entity_poly.pdbx_strand_id
1 'polypeptide(L)'
;MIGFALAAGLLGVPHDVVVWLLDRWSDLMLFVADAFGITMLEYGFMHRAFLVGFLIAVMAPLIGTFLVHRQLALIGDALAHTAFAGVAVGLFANAVLGTSVSPYLTAVIVAMIAALAIELISEVTDAYNDVSMAIVLSTGFALGAVLISLNSGGLAVGVNQYLFGNLSTVSPRSAA
;
A
#
# COMPACT_ATOMS: atom_id res chain seq x y z
N MET A 1 2.75 -15.56 -4.34
CA MET A 1 3.67 -16.02 -5.39
C MET A 1 3.31 -15.49 -6.78
N ILE A 2 2.04 -15.58 -7.24
CA ILE A 2 1.64 -15.14 -8.59
C ILE A 2 1.94 -13.64 -8.84
N GLY A 3 1.69 -12.77 -7.88
CA GLY A 3 1.95 -11.32 -8.05
C GLY A 3 3.44 -10.98 -8.13
N PHE A 4 4.30 -11.70 -7.41
CA PHE A 4 5.75 -11.50 -7.46
C PHE A 4 6.35 -12.05 -8.76
N ALA A 5 5.84 -13.18 -9.23
CA ALA A 5 6.24 -13.78 -10.52
C ALA A 5 5.80 -12.91 -11.71
N LEU A 6 4.61 -12.28 -11.64
CA LEU A 6 4.14 -11.32 -12.64
C LEU A 6 5.01 -10.04 -12.65
N ALA A 7 5.35 -9.50 -11.49
CA ALA A 7 6.23 -8.33 -11.39
C ALA A 7 7.65 -8.64 -11.91
N ALA A 8 8.18 -9.82 -11.60
CA ALA A 8 9.48 -10.27 -12.11
C ALA A 8 9.47 -10.47 -13.63
N GLY A 9 8.38 -11.01 -14.19
CA GLY A 9 8.19 -11.13 -15.64
C GLY A 9 8.15 -9.77 -16.35
N LEU A 10 7.53 -8.76 -15.75
CA LEU A 10 7.51 -7.38 -16.25
C LEU A 10 8.91 -6.72 -16.21
N LEU A 11 9.76 -7.11 -15.27
CA LEU A 11 11.12 -6.63 -15.13
C LEU A 11 12.15 -7.45 -15.93
N GLY A 12 11.71 -8.47 -16.67
CA GLY A 12 12.60 -9.37 -17.45
C GLY A 12 13.48 -10.26 -16.58
N VAL A 13 13.17 -10.44 -15.30
CA VAL A 13 13.92 -11.31 -14.39
C VAL A 13 13.45 -12.75 -14.58
N PRO A 14 14.35 -13.71 -14.88
CA PRO A 14 13.98 -15.12 -15.02
C PRO A 14 13.33 -15.66 -13.73
N HIS A 15 12.28 -16.45 -13.89
CA HIS A 15 11.55 -17.02 -12.76
C HIS A 15 12.47 -17.79 -11.79
N ASP A 16 13.46 -18.49 -12.33
CA ASP A 16 14.41 -19.29 -11.56
C ASP A 16 15.27 -18.44 -10.61
N VAL A 17 15.64 -17.24 -11.04
CA VAL A 17 16.39 -16.28 -10.21
C VAL A 17 15.52 -15.80 -9.05
N VAL A 18 14.25 -15.54 -9.30
CA VAL A 18 13.31 -15.12 -8.26
C VAL A 18 13.10 -16.21 -7.22
N VAL A 19 12.89 -17.44 -7.67
CA VAL A 19 12.73 -18.60 -6.77
C VAL A 19 14.00 -18.80 -5.95
N TRP A 20 15.17 -18.78 -6.58
CA TRP A 20 16.45 -18.90 -5.90
C TRP A 20 16.67 -17.82 -4.82
N LEU A 21 16.32 -16.56 -5.13
CA LEU A 21 16.42 -15.47 -4.15
C LEU A 21 15.48 -15.67 -2.96
N LEU A 22 14.25 -16.13 -3.21
CA LEU A 22 13.27 -16.40 -2.16
C LEU A 22 13.71 -17.57 -1.27
N ASP A 23 14.28 -18.61 -1.86
CA ASP A 23 14.79 -19.77 -1.12
C ASP A 23 16.00 -19.35 -0.25
N ARG A 24 16.94 -18.58 -0.81
CA ARG A 24 18.08 -18.07 -0.03
C ARG A 24 17.66 -17.13 1.09
N TRP A 25 16.62 -16.32 0.85
CA TRP A 25 16.04 -15.48 1.90
C TRP A 25 15.42 -16.32 3.02
N SER A 26 14.66 -17.36 2.68
CA SER A 26 14.06 -18.24 3.67
C SER A 26 15.11 -19.02 4.47
N ASP A 27 16.17 -19.51 3.84
CA ASP A 27 17.30 -20.18 4.51
C ASP A 27 17.95 -19.24 5.54
N LEU A 28 18.17 -17.98 5.16
CA LEU A 28 18.75 -16.97 6.04
C LEU A 28 17.84 -16.69 7.24
N MET A 29 16.53 -16.59 7.04
CA MET A 29 15.56 -16.37 8.11
C MET A 29 15.51 -17.56 9.07
N LEU A 30 15.55 -18.80 8.55
CA LEU A 30 15.62 -20.01 9.38
C LEU A 30 16.93 -20.10 10.18
N PHE A 31 18.05 -19.73 9.57
CA PHE A 31 19.34 -19.65 10.27
C PHE A 31 19.29 -18.64 11.43
N VAL A 32 18.70 -17.46 11.20
CA VAL A 32 18.53 -16.44 12.25
C VAL A 32 17.56 -16.93 13.32
N ALA A 33 16.48 -17.64 12.95
CA ALA A 33 15.54 -18.24 13.88
C ALA A 33 16.24 -19.21 14.86
N ASP A 34 17.05 -20.11 14.31
CA ASP A 34 17.80 -21.10 15.08
C ASP A 34 18.88 -20.45 15.97
N ALA A 35 19.65 -19.51 15.41
CA ALA A 35 20.75 -18.84 16.10
C ALA A 35 20.28 -18.00 17.30
N PHE A 36 19.09 -17.37 17.20
CA PHE A 36 18.55 -16.49 18.25
C PHE A 36 17.37 -17.08 19.01
N GLY A 37 16.91 -18.29 18.68
CA GLY A 37 15.79 -18.98 19.32
C GLY A 37 14.45 -18.26 19.07
N ILE A 38 14.28 -17.59 17.92
CA ILE A 38 13.08 -16.81 17.59
C ILE A 38 12.11 -17.68 16.80
N THR A 39 11.24 -18.39 17.48
CA THR A 39 10.26 -19.31 16.87
C THR A 39 9.29 -18.62 15.88
N MET A 40 9.06 -17.31 16.00
CA MET A 40 8.24 -16.56 15.06
C MET A 40 8.81 -16.55 13.64
N LEU A 41 10.13 -16.64 13.48
CA LEU A 41 10.80 -16.67 12.18
C LEU A 41 10.74 -18.04 11.48
N GLU A 42 10.20 -19.07 12.11
CA GLU A 42 9.98 -20.39 11.49
C GLU A 42 8.76 -20.38 10.52
N TYR A 43 7.89 -19.38 10.66
CA TYR A 43 6.68 -19.27 9.82
C TYR A 43 6.95 -18.61 8.48
N GLY A 44 6.63 -19.28 7.38
CA GLY A 44 6.86 -18.81 6.02
C GLY A 44 6.17 -17.47 5.66
N PHE A 45 5.10 -17.08 6.37
CA PHE A 45 4.49 -15.75 6.17
C PHE A 45 5.39 -14.63 6.73
N MET A 46 6.13 -14.90 7.82
CA MET A 46 7.08 -13.96 8.40
C MET A 46 8.25 -13.69 7.47
N HIS A 47 8.78 -14.73 6.80
CA HIS A 47 9.86 -14.55 5.81
C HIS A 47 9.45 -13.55 4.72
N ARG A 48 8.19 -13.64 4.24
CA ARG A 48 7.67 -12.73 3.22
C ARG A 48 7.47 -11.31 3.77
N ALA A 49 6.95 -11.19 4.99
CA ALA A 49 6.76 -9.90 5.64
C ALA A 49 8.09 -9.18 5.85
N PHE A 50 9.11 -9.89 6.33
CA PHE A 50 10.46 -9.35 6.49
C PHE A 50 11.11 -8.99 5.15
N LEU A 51 10.94 -9.82 4.11
CA LEU A 51 11.45 -9.52 2.77
C LEU A 51 10.86 -8.21 2.23
N VAL A 52 9.52 -8.10 2.29
CA VAL A 52 8.82 -6.89 1.82
C VAL A 52 9.23 -5.68 2.66
N GLY A 53 9.30 -5.82 3.98
CA GLY A 53 9.75 -4.76 4.88
C GLY A 53 11.18 -4.31 4.58
N PHE A 54 12.09 -5.24 4.33
CA PHE A 54 13.47 -4.94 3.95
C PHE A 54 13.55 -4.19 2.60
N LEU A 55 12.81 -4.64 1.59
CA LEU A 55 12.76 -3.96 0.30
C LEU A 55 12.21 -2.53 0.43
N ILE A 56 11.15 -2.35 1.22
CA ILE A 56 10.60 -1.02 1.50
C ILE A 56 11.62 -0.16 2.24
N ALA A 57 12.30 -0.70 3.25
CA ALA A 57 13.30 0.02 4.02
C ALA A 57 14.49 0.52 3.17
N VAL A 58 14.84 -0.21 2.12
CA VAL A 58 15.89 0.21 1.16
C VAL A 58 15.34 1.23 0.16
N MET A 59 14.15 1.01 -0.38
CA MET A 59 13.59 1.87 -1.43
C MET A 59 13.06 3.20 -0.88
N ALA A 60 12.48 3.21 0.33
CA ALA A 60 11.88 4.40 0.90
C ALA A 60 12.88 5.57 1.08
N PRO A 61 14.11 5.37 1.59
CA PRO A 61 15.09 6.46 1.68
C PRO A 61 15.55 6.97 0.31
N LEU A 62 15.70 6.07 -0.68
CA LEU A 62 16.11 6.46 -2.03
C LEU A 62 15.08 7.37 -2.69
N ILE A 63 13.81 6.96 -2.66
CA ILE A 63 12.70 7.74 -3.19
C ILE A 63 12.50 9.01 -2.35
N GLY A 64 12.55 8.89 -1.01
CA GLY A 64 12.36 9.99 -0.09
C GLY A 64 13.38 11.11 -0.28
N THR A 65 14.66 10.77 -0.47
CA THR A 65 15.70 11.76 -0.77
C THR A 65 15.37 12.56 -2.03
N PHE A 66 14.92 11.89 -3.09
CA PHE A 66 14.51 12.54 -4.33
C PHE A 66 13.29 13.46 -4.12
N LEU A 67 12.29 13.00 -3.37
CA LEU A 67 11.07 13.77 -3.07
C LEU A 67 11.39 15.02 -2.24
N VAL A 68 12.27 14.91 -1.25
CA VAL A 68 12.72 16.06 -0.43
C VAL A 68 13.41 17.12 -1.31
N HIS A 69 14.28 16.70 -2.23
CA HIS A 69 14.91 17.63 -3.17
C HIS A 69 13.93 18.36 -4.08
N ARG A 70 12.78 17.72 -4.35
CA ARG A 70 11.69 18.30 -5.14
C ARG A 70 10.67 19.08 -4.31
N GLN A 71 10.91 19.26 -3.01
CA GLN A 71 9.95 19.89 -2.06
C GLN A 71 8.58 19.17 -2.04
N LEU A 72 8.61 17.86 -2.19
CA LEU A 72 7.43 16.98 -2.18
C LEU A 72 7.46 16.02 -0.98
N ALA A 73 7.99 16.48 0.17
CA ALA A 73 8.21 15.62 1.33
C ALA A 73 6.92 14.95 1.86
N LEU A 74 5.80 15.64 1.79
CA LEU A 74 4.50 15.18 2.30
C LEU A 74 3.66 14.41 1.28
N ILE A 75 4.13 14.25 0.02
CA ILE A 75 3.31 13.65 -1.06
C ILE A 75 2.89 12.21 -0.73
N GLY A 76 3.76 11.43 -0.11
CA GLY A 76 3.46 10.06 0.27
C GLY A 76 2.31 9.97 1.26
N ASP A 77 2.29 10.85 2.24
CA ASP A 77 1.24 10.93 3.26
C ASP A 77 -0.07 11.45 2.66
N ALA A 78 -0.01 12.52 1.86
CA ALA A 78 -1.18 13.05 1.16
C ALA A 78 -1.84 12.00 0.26
N LEU A 79 -1.05 11.24 -0.52
CA LEU A 79 -1.57 10.18 -1.36
C LEU A 79 -2.10 8.99 -0.57
N ALA A 80 -1.50 8.65 0.57
CA ALA A 80 -2.02 7.59 1.44
C ALA A 80 -3.41 7.94 2.00
N HIS A 81 -3.61 9.18 2.46
CA HIS A 81 -4.91 9.64 2.96
C HIS A 81 -5.96 9.75 1.86
N THR A 82 -5.59 10.15 0.66
CA THR A 82 -6.51 10.16 -0.48
C THR A 82 -6.82 8.77 -1.01
N ALA A 83 -5.86 7.83 -0.98
CA ALA A 83 -6.12 6.42 -1.26
C ALA A 83 -7.10 5.81 -0.26
N PHE A 84 -6.97 6.17 1.03
CA PHE A 84 -7.96 5.82 2.06
C PHE A 84 -9.37 6.30 1.69
N ALA A 85 -9.52 7.57 1.29
CA ALA A 85 -10.80 8.09 0.79
C ALA A 85 -11.29 7.30 -0.43
N GLY A 86 -10.40 6.95 -1.35
CA GLY A 86 -10.72 6.17 -2.54
C GLY A 86 -11.22 4.76 -2.22
N VAL A 87 -10.62 4.08 -1.24
CA VAL A 87 -11.14 2.79 -0.73
C VAL A 87 -12.54 2.98 -0.13
N ALA A 88 -12.74 4.03 0.68
CA ALA A 88 -14.02 4.33 1.30
C ALA A 88 -15.11 4.61 0.24
N VAL A 89 -14.78 5.36 -0.81
CA VAL A 89 -15.68 5.60 -1.97
C VAL A 89 -16.06 4.29 -2.65
N GLY A 90 -15.11 3.41 -2.93
CA GLY A 90 -15.37 2.12 -3.57
C GLY A 90 -16.26 1.22 -2.75
N LEU A 91 -16.00 1.12 -1.45
CA LEU A 91 -16.82 0.33 -0.53
C LEU A 91 -18.23 0.93 -0.36
N PHE A 92 -18.33 2.25 -0.27
CA PHE A 92 -19.61 2.96 -0.17
C PHE A 92 -20.44 2.77 -1.45
N ALA A 93 -19.82 2.91 -2.63
CA ALA A 93 -20.50 2.67 -3.91
C ALA A 93 -21.02 1.24 -4.01
N ASN A 94 -20.23 0.25 -3.60
CA ASN A 94 -20.67 -1.14 -3.59
C ASN A 94 -21.82 -1.39 -2.63
N ALA A 95 -21.82 -0.75 -1.46
CA ALA A 95 -22.87 -0.90 -0.45
C ALA A 95 -24.19 -0.23 -0.85
N VAL A 96 -24.12 0.97 -1.45
CA VAL A 96 -25.32 1.79 -1.76
C VAL A 96 -25.85 1.51 -3.16
N LEU A 97 -24.98 1.38 -4.15
CA LEU A 97 -25.35 1.19 -5.57
C LEU A 97 -25.41 -0.28 -5.99
N GLY A 98 -25.02 -1.21 -5.11
CA GLY A 98 -24.95 -2.63 -5.43
C GLY A 98 -23.93 -2.97 -6.53
N THR A 99 -22.94 -2.10 -6.74
CA THR A 99 -21.89 -2.31 -7.71
C THR A 99 -20.84 -3.29 -7.17
N SER A 100 -20.05 -3.90 -8.04
CA SER A 100 -18.94 -4.80 -7.67
C SER A 100 -17.59 -4.20 -8.11
N VAL A 101 -17.39 -2.91 -7.84
CA VAL A 101 -16.14 -2.23 -8.19
C VAL A 101 -15.06 -2.59 -7.18
N SER A 102 -13.86 -2.88 -7.68
CA SER A 102 -12.72 -3.16 -6.82
C SER A 102 -12.30 -1.89 -6.04
N PRO A 103 -12.26 -1.92 -4.70
CA PRO A 103 -11.83 -0.77 -3.90
C PRO A 103 -10.37 -0.34 -4.18
N TYR A 104 -9.54 -1.23 -4.70
CA TYR A 104 -8.19 -0.86 -5.14
C TYR A 104 -8.20 0.04 -6.38
N LEU A 105 -9.10 -0.22 -7.33
CA LEU A 105 -9.24 0.64 -8.52
C LEU A 105 -9.71 2.04 -8.13
N THR A 106 -10.70 2.14 -7.26
CA THR A 106 -11.19 3.44 -6.78
C THR A 106 -10.12 4.18 -5.98
N ALA A 107 -9.30 3.48 -5.18
CA ALA A 107 -8.18 4.07 -4.48
C ALA A 107 -7.14 4.66 -5.45
N VAL A 108 -6.77 3.93 -6.49
CA VAL A 108 -5.82 4.42 -7.50
C VAL A 108 -6.37 5.63 -8.26
N ILE A 109 -7.63 5.59 -8.69
CA ILE A 109 -8.26 6.69 -9.42
C ILE A 109 -8.33 7.95 -8.55
N VAL A 110 -8.75 7.82 -7.29
CA VAL A 110 -8.85 8.97 -6.37
C VAL A 110 -7.46 9.51 -6.04
N ALA A 111 -6.46 8.65 -5.83
CA ALA A 111 -5.08 9.09 -5.62
C ALA A 111 -4.49 9.82 -6.86
N MET A 112 -4.82 9.38 -8.07
CA MET A 112 -4.41 10.08 -9.30
C MET A 112 -5.07 11.46 -9.40
N ILE A 113 -6.37 11.57 -9.12
CA ILE A 113 -7.08 12.85 -9.08
C ILE A 113 -6.48 13.77 -8.02
N ALA A 114 -6.13 13.24 -6.85
CA ALA A 114 -5.50 13.97 -5.77
C ALA A 114 -4.11 14.51 -6.15
N ALA A 115 -3.31 13.69 -6.86
CA ALA A 115 -1.99 14.11 -7.35
C ALA A 115 -2.12 15.29 -8.34
N LEU A 116 -3.07 15.20 -9.27
CA LEU A 116 -3.37 16.31 -10.20
C LEU A 116 -3.90 17.54 -9.46
N ALA A 117 -4.70 17.37 -8.42
CA ALA A 117 -5.22 18.47 -7.61
C ALA A 117 -4.08 19.18 -6.85
N ILE A 118 -3.10 18.45 -6.30
CA ILE A 118 -1.92 19.04 -5.66
C ILE A 118 -1.17 19.94 -6.65
N GLU A 119 -0.89 19.44 -7.85
CA GLU A 119 -0.18 20.18 -8.88
C GLU A 119 -0.96 21.43 -9.28
N LEU A 120 -2.25 21.28 -9.57
CA LEU A 120 -3.11 22.39 -9.98
C LEU A 120 -3.23 23.48 -8.89
N ILE A 121 -3.42 23.08 -7.62
CA ILE A 121 -3.49 24.04 -6.50
C ILE A 121 -2.15 24.79 -6.37
N SER A 122 -1.04 24.09 -6.51
CA SER A 122 0.30 24.69 -6.41
C SER A 122 0.55 25.71 -7.53
N GLU A 123 0.14 25.40 -8.76
CA GLU A 123 0.31 26.30 -9.90
C GLU A 123 -0.61 27.54 -9.84
N VAL A 124 -1.89 27.33 -9.49
CA VAL A 124 -2.89 28.41 -9.53
C VAL A 124 -2.73 29.40 -8.35
N THR A 125 -2.25 28.93 -7.21
CA THR A 125 -2.17 29.74 -6.00
C THR A 125 -0.78 30.29 -5.70
N ASP A 126 0.24 29.97 -6.50
CA ASP A 126 1.66 30.24 -6.17
C ASP A 126 2.03 29.74 -4.76
N ALA A 127 1.26 28.76 -4.26
CA ALA A 127 1.47 28.20 -2.92
C ALA A 127 2.67 27.25 -2.92
N TYR A 128 3.35 27.19 -1.78
CA TYR A 128 4.35 26.14 -1.58
C TYR A 128 3.70 24.75 -1.70
N ASN A 129 4.39 23.83 -2.32
CA ASN A 129 3.91 22.45 -2.51
C ASN A 129 3.40 21.80 -1.21
N ASP A 130 4.04 22.07 -0.08
CA ASP A 130 3.64 21.56 1.23
C ASP A 130 2.22 22.00 1.65
N VAL A 131 1.83 23.23 1.29
CA VAL A 131 0.48 23.76 1.61
C VAL A 131 -0.57 23.04 0.77
N SER A 132 -0.32 22.86 -0.54
CA SER A 132 -1.21 22.14 -1.44
C SER A 132 -1.39 20.69 -1.00
N MET A 133 -0.28 20.04 -0.62
CA MET A 133 -0.32 18.68 -0.09
C MET A 133 -1.09 18.57 1.23
N ALA A 134 -0.92 19.53 2.16
CA ALA A 134 -1.64 19.55 3.42
C ALA A 134 -3.15 19.73 3.25
N ILE A 135 -3.59 20.54 2.28
CA ILE A 135 -5.00 20.75 1.94
C ILE A 135 -5.59 19.42 1.41
N VAL A 136 -4.91 18.79 0.45
CA VAL A 136 -5.39 17.52 -0.16
C VAL A 136 -5.38 16.38 0.85
N LEU A 137 -4.35 16.29 1.72
CA LEU A 137 -4.27 15.33 2.81
C LEU A 137 -5.48 15.46 3.75
N SER A 138 -5.72 16.68 4.25
CA SER A 138 -6.82 16.93 5.19
C SER A 138 -8.18 16.65 4.56
N THR A 139 -8.37 17.06 3.31
CA THR A 139 -9.60 16.82 2.54
C THR A 139 -9.82 15.32 2.28
N GLY A 140 -8.77 14.61 1.89
CA GLY A 140 -8.83 13.16 1.67
C GLY A 140 -9.22 12.40 2.94
N PHE A 141 -8.56 12.72 4.06
CA PHE A 141 -8.89 12.11 5.34
C PHE A 141 -10.35 12.40 5.76
N ALA A 142 -10.79 13.66 5.66
CA ALA A 142 -12.14 14.07 6.02
C ALA A 142 -13.20 13.38 5.18
N LEU A 143 -13.01 13.30 3.85
CA LEU A 143 -13.92 12.59 2.95
C LEU A 143 -14.01 11.10 3.27
N GLY A 144 -12.88 10.44 3.50
CA GLY A 144 -12.86 9.04 3.89
C GLY A 144 -13.60 8.79 5.20
N ALA A 145 -13.35 9.61 6.23
CA ALA A 145 -14.00 9.51 7.53
C ALA A 145 -15.51 9.73 7.45
N VAL A 146 -15.98 10.72 6.67
CA VAL A 146 -17.39 10.97 6.45
C VAL A 146 -18.08 9.80 5.76
N LEU A 147 -17.49 9.25 4.69
CA LEU A 147 -18.06 8.12 3.98
C LEU A 147 -18.19 6.87 4.86
N ILE A 148 -17.20 6.62 5.72
CA ILE A 148 -17.24 5.53 6.68
C ILE A 148 -18.36 5.75 7.70
N SER A 149 -18.54 6.99 8.19
CA SER A 149 -19.54 7.31 9.19
C SER A 149 -20.98 7.24 8.65
N LEU A 150 -21.19 7.54 7.38
CA LEU A 150 -22.50 7.46 6.72
C LEU A 150 -23.03 6.03 6.58
N ASN A 151 -22.17 5.05 6.61
CA ASN A 151 -22.56 3.65 6.50
C ASN A 151 -22.02 2.83 7.68
N SER A 152 -22.72 2.87 8.80
CA SER A 152 -22.38 2.22 10.07
C SER A 152 -22.31 0.68 10.00
N GLY A 153 -22.63 0.09 8.87
CA GLY A 153 -22.85 -1.36 8.70
C GLY A 153 -21.61 -2.18 8.31
N GLY A 154 -20.37 -1.81 8.74
CA GLY A 154 -19.20 -2.65 8.51
C GLY A 154 -18.12 -2.07 7.57
N LEU A 155 -18.31 -0.88 7.03
CA LEU A 155 -17.30 -0.25 6.16
C LEU A 155 -15.96 -0.01 6.88
N ALA A 156 -16.00 0.31 8.17
CA ALA A 156 -14.78 0.53 8.96
C ALA A 156 -13.88 -0.72 9.00
N VAL A 157 -14.48 -1.91 9.11
CA VAL A 157 -13.74 -3.19 9.07
C VAL A 157 -13.18 -3.44 7.68
N GLY A 158 -13.97 -3.19 6.64
CA GLY A 158 -13.54 -3.33 5.25
C GLY A 158 -12.36 -2.41 4.92
N VAL A 159 -12.43 -1.13 5.30
CA VAL A 159 -11.37 -0.15 5.06
C VAL A 159 -10.07 -0.57 5.75
N ASN A 160 -10.12 -0.96 7.01
CA ASN A 160 -8.94 -1.44 7.74
C ASN A 160 -8.28 -2.63 7.05
N GLN A 161 -9.07 -3.56 6.52
CA GLN A 161 -8.56 -4.73 5.80
C GLN A 161 -7.83 -4.35 4.51
N TYR A 162 -8.32 -3.33 3.79
CA TYR A 162 -7.69 -2.84 2.56
C TYR A 162 -6.42 -2.01 2.80
N LEU A 163 -6.39 -1.21 3.88
CA LEU A 163 -5.25 -0.33 4.18
C LEU A 163 -4.09 -1.06 4.86
N PHE A 164 -4.41 -1.89 5.83
CA PHE A 164 -3.38 -2.57 6.63
C PHE A 164 -3.11 -4.01 6.17
N GLY A 165 -3.92 -4.49 5.22
CA GLY A 165 -3.87 -5.87 4.76
C GLY A 165 -4.28 -6.85 5.86
N ASN A 166 -4.58 -8.06 5.47
CA ASN A 166 -4.79 -9.14 6.42
C ASN A 166 -3.60 -10.11 6.28
N LEU A 167 -2.61 -9.96 7.14
CA LEU A 167 -1.46 -10.85 7.19
C LEU A 167 -1.85 -12.32 7.37
N SER A 168 -3.05 -12.57 7.89
CA SER A 168 -3.58 -13.93 8.08
C SER A 168 -4.20 -14.54 6.82
N THR A 169 -4.55 -13.74 5.80
CA THR A 169 -5.13 -14.26 4.53
C THR A 169 -4.07 -14.69 3.51
N VAL A 170 -2.80 -14.59 3.82
CA VAL A 170 -1.73 -15.24 3.06
C VAL A 170 -1.69 -16.73 3.46
N SER A 171 -2.84 -17.40 3.45
CA SER A 171 -2.85 -18.85 3.64
C SER A 171 -2.22 -19.51 2.40
N PRO A 172 -1.33 -20.48 2.59
CA PRO A 172 -0.95 -21.35 1.50
C PRO A 172 -2.24 -22.07 1.07
N ARG A 173 -2.68 -21.84 -0.15
CA ARG A 173 -3.71 -22.68 -0.75
C ARG A 173 -3.12 -24.07 -0.71
N SER A 174 -3.57 -24.90 0.23
CA SER A 174 -3.26 -26.31 0.25
C SER A 174 -3.58 -26.84 -1.13
N ALA A 175 -2.53 -27.28 -1.83
CA ALA A 175 -2.69 -28.11 -3.00
C ALA A 175 -3.41 -29.39 -2.51
N ALA A 176 -4.65 -29.58 -2.90
CA ALA A 176 -5.30 -30.86 -3.02
C ALA A 176 -5.33 -31.22 -4.49
#